data_3cb9addaac797ae0fa6b677bccc5c424
#
_entry.id   3cb9addaac797ae0fa6b677bccc5c424
#
_cell.length_a   1.000
_cell.length_b   1.000
_cell.length_c   1.000
_cell.angle_alpha   90.00
_cell.angle_beta   90.00
_cell.angle_gamma   90.00
#
_symmetry.space_group_name_H-M   'P 1'
#
loop_
_entity.id
_entity.type
_entity.pdbx_description
1 polymer ?
#
loop_
_entity_poly.entity_id
_entity_poly.type
_entity_poly.pdbx_seq_one_letter_code
_entity_poly.pdbx_strand_id
1 'polypeptide(L)'
;MRLQAKKSDWTGARETLNAKLKAGHMPRDVHKRRDAVLALSAAKEIVDDGSSIEAREAAIEANRLSPDLIPAAVLAAQGYIAQGKPKYAARVLTKTWGVKPHPDLAAAFAAIAPDETPAARLKRFRVLTKQNPTDPETMMLMSELHIAAEDFPEAKRALGDLVTDDPTARSLTLMAAIERGSGADDAVVRGWLTRALTAPRGPQWICDNCQNIHS
;
A
#
# COMPACT_ATOMS: atom_id res chain seq x y z
N MET A 1 3.44 23.19 -16.68
CA MET A 1 3.27 21.99 -15.82
C MET A 1 2.72 20.77 -16.58
N ARG A 2 1.47 20.76 -17.08
CA ARG A 2 0.94 19.57 -17.81
C ARG A 2 1.73 19.18 -19.06
N LEU A 3 2.17 20.18 -19.86
CA LEU A 3 2.98 19.94 -21.05
C LEU A 3 4.40 19.42 -20.69
N GLN A 4 4.97 19.93 -19.62
CA GLN A 4 6.29 19.51 -19.11
C GLN A 4 6.22 18.07 -18.60
N ALA A 5 5.22 17.72 -17.78
CA ALA A 5 4.99 16.36 -17.30
C ALA A 5 4.77 15.36 -18.45
N LYS A 6 4.08 15.76 -19.55
CA LYS A 6 3.93 14.92 -20.76
C LYS A 6 5.24 14.67 -21.51
N LYS A 7 6.27 15.53 -21.31
CA LYS A 7 7.58 15.41 -21.91
C LYS A 7 8.64 14.88 -20.93
N SER A 8 8.20 14.38 -19.76
CA SER A 8 9.08 13.95 -18.67
C SER A 8 10.02 15.04 -18.15
N ASP A 9 9.72 16.32 -18.40
CA ASP A 9 10.45 17.46 -17.82
C ASP A 9 9.96 17.71 -16.38
N TRP A 10 10.35 16.83 -15.46
CA TRP A 10 9.91 16.87 -14.07
C TRP A 10 10.46 18.08 -13.33
N THR A 11 11.69 18.48 -13.62
CA THR A 11 12.34 19.65 -13.03
C THR A 11 11.61 20.94 -13.41
N GLY A 12 11.38 21.17 -14.70
CA GLY A 12 10.62 22.34 -15.16
C GLY A 12 9.16 22.33 -14.68
N ALA A 13 8.56 21.13 -14.56
CA ALA A 13 7.21 20.99 -13.98
C ALA A 13 7.18 21.43 -12.50
N ARG A 14 8.19 21.07 -11.69
CA ARG A 14 8.33 21.49 -10.28
C ARG A 14 8.63 22.98 -10.16
N GLU A 15 9.47 23.56 -11.02
CA GLU A 15 9.72 25.00 -11.08
C GLU A 15 8.42 25.79 -11.36
N THR A 16 7.63 25.35 -12.35
CA THR A 16 6.33 25.96 -12.67
C THR A 16 5.36 25.85 -11.49
N LEU A 17 5.37 24.73 -10.77
CA LEU A 17 4.55 24.51 -9.58
C LEU A 17 4.96 25.47 -8.46
N ASN A 18 6.25 25.66 -8.22
CA ASN A 18 6.82 26.58 -7.24
C ASN A 18 6.48 28.04 -7.56
N ALA A 19 6.54 28.43 -8.85
CA ALA A 19 6.13 29.77 -9.29
C ALA A 19 4.65 30.06 -8.98
N LYS A 20 3.76 29.07 -9.19
CA LYS A 20 2.34 29.20 -8.85
C LYS A 20 2.10 29.35 -7.34
N LEU A 21 2.85 28.67 -6.51
CA LEU A 21 2.78 28.83 -5.05
C LEU A 21 3.21 30.23 -4.63
N LYS A 22 4.34 30.72 -5.16
CA LYS A 22 4.87 32.08 -4.89
C LYS A 22 3.89 33.17 -5.31
N ALA A 23 3.17 32.97 -6.41
CA ALA A 23 2.14 33.90 -6.92
C ALA A 23 0.81 33.82 -6.15
N GLY A 24 0.71 33.00 -5.09
CA GLY A 24 -0.52 32.85 -4.29
C GLY A 24 -1.66 32.07 -4.97
N HIS A 25 -1.40 31.44 -6.12
CA HIS A 25 -2.42 30.75 -6.92
C HIS A 25 -2.67 29.29 -6.48
N MET A 26 -2.10 28.87 -5.33
CA MET A 26 -2.23 27.47 -4.88
C MET A 26 -2.07 27.37 -3.36
N PRO A 27 -2.95 26.61 -2.65
CA PRO A 27 -2.76 26.25 -1.26
C PRO A 27 -1.49 25.41 -1.05
N ARG A 28 -0.84 25.56 0.11
CA ARG A 28 0.44 24.90 0.41
C ARG A 28 0.34 23.37 0.49
N ASP A 29 -0.75 22.84 0.98
CA ASP A 29 -1.03 21.39 1.04
C ASP A 29 -1.18 20.80 -0.35
N VAL A 30 -1.94 21.46 -1.23
CA VAL A 30 -2.08 21.07 -2.65
C VAL A 30 -0.73 21.13 -3.38
N HIS A 31 0.07 22.18 -3.11
CA HIS A 31 1.43 22.27 -3.65
C HIS A 31 2.28 21.07 -3.24
N LYS A 32 2.36 20.78 -1.92
CA LYS A 32 3.15 19.65 -1.39
C LYS A 32 2.75 18.33 -2.02
N ARG A 33 1.43 18.08 -2.14
CA ARG A 33 0.90 16.85 -2.76
C ARG A 33 1.32 16.73 -4.22
N ARG A 34 1.18 17.80 -5.00
CA ARG A 34 1.57 17.81 -6.42
C ARG A 34 3.07 17.69 -6.61
N ASP A 35 3.86 18.34 -5.77
CA ASP A 35 5.32 18.24 -5.79
C ASP A 35 5.80 16.82 -5.47
N ALA A 36 5.15 16.16 -4.49
CA ALA A 36 5.41 14.75 -4.19
C ALA A 36 5.14 13.83 -5.38
N VAL A 37 4.03 14.05 -6.12
CA VAL A 37 3.71 13.26 -7.31
C VAL A 37 4.75 13.47 -8.41
N LEU A 38 5.20 14.71 -8.65
CA LEU A 38 6.24 15.00 -9.65
C LEU A 38 7.60 14.39 -9.24
N ALA A 39 7.96 14.47 -7.95
CA ALA A 39 9.18 13.84 -7.42
C ALA A 39 9.12 12.30 -7.55
N LEU A 40 7.97 11.70 -7.29
CA LEU A 40 7.76 10.26 -7.48
C LEU A 40 7.87 9.85 -8.95
N SER A 41 7.32 10.65 -9.87
CA SER A 41 7.42 10.38 -11.32
C SER A 41 8.87 10.45 -11.79
N ALA A 42 9.62 11.44 -11.33
CA ALA A 42 11.07 11.54 -11.58
C ALA A 42 11.81 10.33 -11.02
N ALA A 43 11.50 9.90 -9.79
CA ALA A 43 12.12 8.73 -9.16
C ALA A 43 11.88 7.45 -9.97
N LYS A 44 10.67 7.23 -10.47
CA LYS A 44 10.34 6.05 -11.29
C LYS A 44 11.13 6.03 -12.60
N GLU A 45 11.23 7.16 -13.30
CA GLU A 45 11.99 7.26 -14.54
C GLU A 45 13.48 6.99 -14.33
N ILE A 46 14.06 7.51 -13.23
CA ILE A 46 15.46 7.25 -12.85
C ILE A 46 15.70 5.77 -12.51
N VAL A 47 14.72 5.08 -11.89
CA VAL A 47 14.81 3.62 -11.64
C VAL A 47 14.91 2.86 -12.95
N ASP A 48 14.08 3.22 -13.92
CA ASP A 48 14.04 2.59 -15.25
C ASP A 48 15.36 2.80 -16.01
N ASP A 49 16.04 3.93 -15.80
CA ASP A 49 17.36 4.25 -16.36
C ASP A 49 18.55 3.62 -15.61
N GLY A 50 18.29 2.85 -14.53
CA GLY A 50 19.30 2.11 -13.78
C GLY A 50 20.10 2.90 -12.74
N SER A 51 19.82 4.20 -12.53
CA SER A 51 20.44 5.02 -11.47
C SER A 51 19.74 4.85 -10.14
N SER A 52 20.24 3.88 -9.35
CA SER A 52 19.55 3.45 -8.12
C SER A 52 19.67 4.40 -6.93
N ILE A 53 20.67 5.30 -6.90
CA ILE A 53 20.90 6.21 -5.75
C ILE A 53 20.01 7.44 -5.86
N GLU A 54 20.01 8.13 -6.99
CA GLU A 54 19.20 9.33 -7.22
C GLU A 54 17.69 8.99 -7.15
N ALA A 55 17.28 7.84 -7.69
CA ALA A 55 15.90 7.36 -7.59
C ALA A 55 15.45 7.17 -6.15
N ARG A 56 16.32 6.60 -5.30
CA ARG A 56 16.02 6.41 -3.86
C ARG A 56 15.87 7.74 -3.13
N GLU A 57 16.75 8.68 -3.40
CA GLU A 57 16.72 10.02 -2.79
C GLU A 57 15.43 10.76 -3.20
N ALA A 58 15.08 10.70 -4.49
CA ALA A 58 13.85 11.29 -5.00
C ALA A 58 12.59 10.65 -4.40
N ALA A 59 12.59 9.33 -4.20
CA ALA A 59 11.48 8.62 -3.54
C ALA A 59 11.34 9.00 -2.06
N ILE A 60 12.45 9.12 -1.35
CA ILE A 60 12.48 9.57 0.06
C ILE A 60 11.97 11.01 0.16
N GLU A 61 12.38 11.89 -0.75
CA GLU A 61 11.88 13.26 -0.84
C GLU A 61 10.37 13.29 -1.11
N ALA A 62 9.89 12.52 -2.08
CA ALA A 62 8.46 12.42 -2.40
C ALA A 62 7.63 11.98 -1.18
N ASN A 63 8.10 10.98 -0.43
CA ASN A 63 7.45 10.54 0.80
C ASN A 63 7.49 11.61 1.90
N ARG A 64 8.57 12.39 2.00
CA ARG A 64 8.68 13.50 2.95
C ARG A 64 7.67 14.62 2.65
N LEU A 65 7.43 14.92 1.38
CA LEU A 65 6.48 15.94 0.91
C LEU A 65 5.02 15.52 1.14
N SER A 66 4.71 14.24 0.91
CA SER A 66 3.38 13.67 1.10
C SER A 66 3.47 12.28 1.73
N PRO A 67 3.50 12.20 3.07
CA PRO A 67 3.64 10.93 3.80
C PRO A 67 2.48 9.94 3.61
N ASP A 68 1.34 10.42 3.10
CA ASP A 68 0.14 9.65 2.76
C ASP A 68 0.14 9.12 1.32
N LEU A 69 1.15 9.44 0.53
CA LEU A 69 1.29 8.96 -0.86
C LEU A 69 1.88 7.54 -0.86
N ILE A 70 1.00 6.55 -0.93
CA ILE A 70 1.35 5.12 -0.84
C ILE A 70 2.50 4.73 -1.78
N PRO A 71 2.47 5.03 -3.10
CA PRO A 71 3.58 4.64 -3.99
C PRO A 71 4.93 5.27 -3.61
N ALA A 72 4.93 6.49 -3.06
CA ALA A 72 6.16 7.13 -2.60
C ALA A 72 6.71 6.45 -1.34
N ALA A 73 5.83 6.02 -0.41
CA ALA A 73 6.22 5.29 0.78
C ALA A 73 6.80 3.91 0.43
N VAL A 74 6.18 3.20 -0.51
CA VAL A 74 6.66 1.90 -0.99
C VAL A 74 8.05 2.03 -1.63
N LEU A 75 8.22 2.96 -2.56
CA LEU A 75 9.51 3.18 -3.24
C LEU A 75 10.61 3.64 -2.27
N ALA A 76 10.29 4.53 -1.33
CA ALA A 76 11.20 4.95 -0.28
C ALA A 76 11.62 3.78 0.63
N ALA A 77 10.67 2.92 1.00
CA ALA A 77 10.96 1.73 1.80
C ALA A 77 11.87 0.74 1.05
N GLN A 78 11.63 0.48 -0.22
CA GLN A 78 12.49 -0.32 -1.08
C GLN A 78 13.91 0.27 -1.15
N GLY A 79 14.03 1.59 -1.29
CA GLY A 79 15.30 2.30 -1.24
C GLY A 79 16.04 2.12 0.07
N TYR A 80 15.34 2.19 1.23
CA TYR A 80 15.96 1.93 2.53
C TYR A 80 16.35 0.46 2.73
N ILE A 81 15.55 -0.49 2.24
CA ILE A 81 15.89 -1.93 2.29
C ILE A 81 17.17 -2.18 1.50
N ALA A 82 17.27 -1.65 0.28
CA ALA A 82 18.46 -1.78 -0.56
C ALA A 82 19.73 -1.13 0.05
N GLN A 83 19.57 -0.14 0.94
CA GLN A 83 20.65 0.48 1.72
C GLN A 83 21.00 -0.29 3.01
N GLY A 84 20.37 -1.41 3.30
CA GLY A 84 20.53 -2.12 4.57
C GLY A 84 19.98 -1.36 5.79
N LYS A 85 18.99 -0.50 5.58
CA LYS A 85 18.39 0.34 6.62
C LYS A 85 16.93 -0.07 6.94
N PRO A 86 16.67 -1.32 7.38
CA PRO A 86 15.30 -1.85 7.55
C PRO A 86 14.45 -1.06 8.56
N LYS A 87 15.08 -0.47 9.60
CA LYS A 87 14.38 0.34 10.60
C LYS A 87 13.75 1.61 9.98
N TYR A 88 14.40 2.22 9.00
CA TYR A 88 13.85 3.38 8.29
C TYR A 88 12.71 2.98 7.36
N ALA A 89 12.86 1.87 6.63
CA ALA A 89 11.78 1.29 5.83
C ALA A 89 10.54 1.02 6.69
N ALA A 90 10.69 0.32 7.80
CA ALA A 90 9.60 0.04 8.73
C ALA A 90 8.90 1.32 9.24
N ARG A 91 9.69 2.35 9.60
CA ARG A 91 9.13 3.63 10.07
C ARG A 91 8.28 4.34 9.00
N VAL A 92 8.75 4.40 7.76
CA VAL A 92 8.02 5.00 6.63
C VAL A 92 6.70 4.28 6.43
N LEU A 93 6.74 2.96 6.30
CA LEU A 93 5.55 2.13 6.04
C LEU A 93 4.53 2.20 7.18
N THR A 94 4.99 2.15 8.44
CA THR A 94 4.10 2.25 9.61
C THR A 94 3.42 3.62 9.69
N LYS A 95 4.15 4.70 9.37
CA LYS A 95 3.58 6.05 9.35
C LYS A 95 2.49 6.19 8.28
N THR A 96 2.75 5.68 7.08
CA THR A 96 1.78 5.73 5.98
C THR A 96 0.57 4.83 6.26
N TRP A 97 0.79 3.64 6.83
CA TRP A 97 -0.30 2.76 7.27
C TRP A 97 -1.23 3.42 8.28
N GLY A 98 -0.67 4.21 9.21
CA GLY A 98 -1.44 4.97 10.20
C GLY A 98 -2.37 6.02 9.58
N VAL A 99 -2.07 6.48 8.37
CA VAL A 99 -2.94 7.42 7.62
C VAL A 99 -3.92 6.67 6.72
N LYS A 100 -3.44 5.67 5.98
CA LYS A 100 -4.23 4.90 5.03
C LYS A 100 -3.62 3.51 4.83
N PRO A 101 -4.19 2.47 5.45
CA PRO A 101 -3.81 1.09 5.19
C PRO A 101 -3.96 0.73 3.70
N HIS A 102 -3.02 -0.07 3.17
CA HIS A 102 -3.04 -0.50 1.77
C HIS A 102 -2.20 -1.77 1.58
N PRO A 103 -2.62 -2.71 0.69
CA PRO A 103 -1.90 -3.96 0.43
C PRO A 103 -0.43 -3.77 0.06
N ASP A 104 -0.12 -2.75 -0.78
CA ASP A 104 1.26 -2.48 -1.22
C ASP A 104 2.20 -2.13 -0.06
N LEU A 105 1.66 -1.45 0.98
CA LEU A 105 2.45 -1.14 2.19
C LEU A 105 2.75 -2.43 2.97
N ALA A 106 1.78 -3.35 3.05
CA ALA A 106 1.97 -4.65 3.69
C ALA A 106 2.99 -5.50 2.93
N ALA A 107 2.91 -5.54 1.59
CA ALA A 107 3.87 -6.22 0.73
C ALA A 107 5.29 -5.65 0.90
N ALA A 108 5.44 -4.32 0.86
CA ALA A 108 6.72 -3.66 1.10
C ALA A 108 7.25 -3.92 2.53
N PHE A 109 6.36 -4.01 3.53
CA PHE A 109 6.74 -4.34 4.90
C PHE A 109 7.19 -5.80 5.01
N ALA A 110 6.56 -6.73 4.29
CA ALA A 110 7.00 -8.12 4.21
C ALA A 110 8.42 -8.24 3.61
N ALA A 111 8.73 -7.45 2.59
CA ALA A 111 10.04 -7.43 1.93
C ALA A 111 11.21 -6.99 2.83
N ILE A 112 10.95 -6.42 4.01
CA ILE A 112 12.00 -6.09 5.00
C ILE A 112 12.70 -7.35 5.53
N ALA A 113 11.96 -8.46 5.67
CA ALA A 113 12.48 -9.75 6.14
C ALA A 113 11.75 -10.89 5.39
N PRO A 114 12.15 -11.18 4.14
CA PRO A 114 11.42 -12.11 3.28
C PRO A 114 11.43 -13.55 3.81
N ASP A 115 12.51 -13.96 4.46
CA ASP A 115 12.76 -15.35 4.88
C ASP A 115 12.28 -15.67 6.31
N GLU A 116 11.53 -14.75 6.95
CA GLU A 116 11.01 -14.97 8.29
C GLU A 116 9.90 -16.04 8.32
N THR A 117 9.81 -16.78 9.43
CA THR A 117 8.72 -17.75 9.65
C THR A 117 7.36 -17.02 9.78
N PRO A 118 6.22 -17.69 9.47
CA PRO A 118 4.89 -17.09 9.63
C PRO A 118 4.64 -16.52 11.04
N ALA A 119 5.09 -17.22 12.08
CA ALA A 119 4.95 -16.75 13.47
C ALA A 119 5.81 -15.48 13.75
N ALA A 120 7.04 -15.42 13.21
CA ALA A 120 7.88 -14.23 13.33
C ALA A 120 7.28 -13.05 12.57
N ARG A 121 6.75 -13.31 11.36
CA ARG A 121 6.05 -12.33 10.53
C ARG A 121 4.83 -11.76 11.25
N LEU A 122 3.98 -12.59 11.79
CA LEU A 122 2.81 -12.18 12.57
C LEU A 122 3.22 -11.26 13.75
N LYS A 123 4.27 -11.63 14.50
CA LYS A 123 4.79 -10.80 15.59
C LYS A 123 5.33 -9.44 15.10
N ARG A 124 6.07 -9.43 13.99
CA ARG A 124 6.65 -8.22 13.42
C ARG A 124 5.58 -7.27 12.89
N PHE A 125 4.54 -7.79 12.23
CA PHE A 125 3.46 -7.00 11.67
C PHE A 125 2.57 -6.29 12.70
N ARG A 126 2.59 -6.72 13.97
CA ARG A 126 1.88 -6.01 15.05
C ARG A 126 2.22 -4.53 15.16
N VAL A 127 3.43 -4.12 14.79
CA VAL A 127 3.84 -2.71 14.81
C VAL A 127 3.10 -1.89 13.75
N LEU A 128 2.75 -2.52 12.63
CA LEU A 128 1.98 -1.95 11.53
C LEU A 128 0.47 -1.93 11.86
N THR A 129 -0.09 -3.09 12.17
CA THR A 129 -1.52 -3.32 12.31
C THR A 129 -2.17 -2.64 13.51
N LYS A 130 -1.41 -2.36 14.58
CA LYS A 130 -1.90 -1.63 15.74
C LYS A 130 -2.29 -0.17 15.46
N GLN A 131 -1.88 0.41 14.33
CA GLN A 131 -2.14 1.81 14.00
C GLN A 131 -3.62 2.04 13.64
N ASN A 132 -4.23 1.11 12.90
CA ASN A 132 -5.63 1.18 12.47
C ASN A 132 -6.28 -0.21 12.60
N PRO A 133 -6.52 -0.72 13.82
CA PRO A 133 -6.90 -2.11 14.04
C PRO A 133 -8.29 -2.47 13.48
N THR A 134 -9.18 -1.50 13.33
CA THR A 134 -10.56 -1.67 12.83
C THR A 134 -10.72 -1.34 11.34
N ASP A 135 -9.63 -0.92 10.67
CA ASP A 135 -9.67 -0.68 9.24
C ASP A 135 -9.80 -2.01 8.48
N PRO A 136 -10.68 -2.11 7.47
CA PRO A 136 -10.90 -3.35 6.70
C PRO A 136 -9.63 -3.97 6.14
N GLU A 137 -8.69 -3.14 5.65
CA GLU A 137 -7.40 -3.64 5.13
C GLU A 137 -6.54 -4.25 6.25
N THR A 138 -6.55 -3.64 7.45
CA THR A 138 -5.85 -4.19 8.61
C THR A 138 -6.46 -5.50 9.08
N MET A 139 -7.79 -5.62 9.10
CA MET A 139 -8.51 -6.84 9.47
C MET A 139 -8.21 -7.98 8.48
N MET A 140 -8.25 -7.70 7.17
CA MET A 140 -7.90 -8.68 6.14
C MET A 140 -6.43 -9.10 6.23
N LEU A 141 -5.51 -8.16 6.40
CA LEU A 141 -4.08 -8.45 6.58
C LEU A 141 -3.81 -9.34 7.80
N MET A 142 -4.45 -9.04 8.95
CA MET A 142 -4.31 -9.87 10.15
C MET A 142 -4.85 -11.27 9.92
N SER A 143 -5.99 -11.41 9.24
CA SER A 143 -6.54 -12.70 8.85
C SER A 143 -5.57 -13.48 7.95
N GLU A 144 -4.99 -12.85 6.92
CA GLU A 144 -3.98 -13.47 6.06
C GLU A 144 -2.74 -13.96 6.84
N LEU A 145 -2.26 -13.16 7.78
CA LEU A 145 -1.11 -13.51 8.62
C LEU A 145 -1.40 -14.71 9.54
N HIS A 146 -2.62 -14.79 10.10
CA HIS A 146 -3.04 -15.93 10.91
C HIS A 146 -3.27 -17.19 10.05
N ILE A 147 -3.84 -17.06 8.84
CA ILE A 147 -3.95 -18.17 7.88
C ILE A 147 -2.55 -18.74 7.56
N ALA A 148 -1.58 -17.86 7.28
CA ALA A 148 -0.20 -18.29 7.01
C ALA A 148 0.47 -18.98 8.21
N ALA A 149 0.04 -18.65 9.43
CA ALA A 149 0.48 -19.30 10.67
C ALA A 149 -0.38 -20.52 11.06
N GLU A 150 -1.34 -20.92 10.20
CA GLU A 150 -2.31 -22.02 10.43
C GLU A 150 -3.17 -21.83 11.68
N ASP A 151 -3.32 -20.60 12.16
CA ASP A 151 -4.18 -20.21 13.27
C ASP A 151 -5.54 -19.74 12.75
N PHE A 152 -6.33 -20.69 12.26
CA PHE A 152 -7.63 -20.43 11.61
C PHE A 152 -8.67 -19.80 12.54
N PRO A 153 -8.76 -20.17 13.85
CA PRO A 153 -9.67 -19.49 14.78
C PRO A 153 -9.36 -18.00 14.92
N GLU A 154 -8.08 -17.61 15.05
CA GLU A 154 -7.69 -16.22 15.15
C GLU A 154 -7.84 -15.51 13.79
N ALA A 155 -7.58 -16.20 12.66
CA ALA A 155 -7.83 -15.66 11.33
C ALA A 155 -9.30 -15.26 11.15
N LYS A 156 -10.23 -16.12 11.57
CA LYS A 156 -11.69 -15.86 11.53
C LYS A 156 -12.07 -14.67 12.42
N ARG A 157 -11.50 -14.62 13.64
CA ARG A 157 -11.73 -13.51 14.57
C ARG A 157 -11.21 -12.19 14.02
N ALA A 158 -10.01 -12.19 13.41
CA ALA A 158 -9.43 -11.00 12.80
C ALA A 158 -10.24 -10.48 11.61
N LEU A 159 -10.81 -11.37 10.80
CA LEU A 159 -11.65 -11.00 9.67
C LEU A 159 -12.99 -10.39 10.12
N GLY A 160 -13.50 -10.82 11.30
CA GLY A 160 -14.73 -10.30 11.90
C GLY A 160 -15.94 -10.40 10.97
N ASP A 161 -16.77 -9.37 11.00
CA ASP A 161 -18.02 -9.29 10.25
C ASP A 161 -17.89 -8.72 8.84
N LEU A 162 -16.64 -8.52 8.31
CA LEU A 162 -16.41 -7.98 6.95
C LEU A 162 -17.10 -8.80 5.85
N VAL A 163 -17.28 -10.12 6.06
CA VAL A 163 -17.92 -11.00 5.08
C VAL A 163 -19.46 -10.85 5.04
N THR A 164 -20.02 -10.15 6.00
CA THR A 164 -21.47 -9.87 6.11
C THR A 164 -21.79 -8.42 5.89
N ASP A 165 -21.01 -7.51 6.48
CA ASP A 165 -21.30 -6.06 6.52
C ASP A 165 -20.82 -5.34 5.27
N ASP A 166 -19.61 -5.68 4.78
CA ASP A 166 -19.01 -5.09 3.57
C ASP A 166 -18.22 -6.15 2.78
N PRO A 167 -18.94 -7.17 2.21
CA PRO A 167 -18.29 -8.29 1.54
C PRO A 167 -17.57 -7.87 0.26
N THR A 168 -16.29 -8.18 0.18
CA THR A 168 -15.47 -8.02 -1.03
C THR A 168 -15.01 -9.40 -1.53
N ALA A 169 -14.59 -9.49 -2.79
CA ALA A 169 -14.02 -10.71 -3.34
C ALA A 169 -12.87 -11.22 -2.47
N ARG A 170 -12.02 -10.32 -1.93
CA ARG A 170 -10.88 -10.68 -1.07
C ARG A 170 -11.33 -11.20 0.30
N SER A 171 -12.24 -10.52 0.99
CA SER A 171 -12.71 -10.95 2.31
C SER A 171 -13.43 -12.33 2.25
N LEU A 172 -14.22 -12.56 1.20
CA LEU A 172 -14.89 -13.84 0.97
C LEU A 172 -13.90 -14.97 0.60
N THR A 173 -12.84 -14.65 -0.16
CA THR A 173 -11.77 -15.61 -0.45
C THR A 173 -10.98 -15.99 0.81
N LEU A 174 -10.71 -15.02 1.70
CA LEU A 174 -10.08 -15.28 2.99
C LEU A 174 -10.94 -16.20 3.85
N MET A 175 -12.28 -15.98 3.90
CA MET A 175 -13.19 -16.86 4.62
C MET A 175 -13.17 -18.28 4.04
N ALA A 176 -13.15 -18.44 2.72
CA ALA A 176 -13.00 -19.75 2.09
C ALA A 176 -11.69 -20.47 2.49
N ALA A 177 -10.60 -19.74 2.58
CA ALA A 177 -9.31 -20.27 3.04
C ALA A 177 -9.34 -20.69 4.51
N ILE A 178 -9.96 -19.88 5.37
CA ILE A 178 -10.17 -20.19 6.80
C ILE A 178 -11.00 -21.46 6.97
N GLU A 179 -12.16 -21.55 6.32
CA GLU A 179 -13.04 -22.72 6.41
C GLU A 179 -12.35 -23.99 5.91
N ARG A 180 -11.60 -23.90 4.79
CA ARG A 180 -10.81 -25.04 4.30
C ARG A 180 -9.74 -25.48 5.31
N GLY A 181 -8.99 -24.55 5.86
CA GLY A 181 -7.94 -24.85 6.85
C GLY A 181 -8.50 -25.39 8.17
N SER A 182 -9.73 -24.99 8.52
CA SER A 182 -10.46 -25.49 9.68
C SER A 182 -11.10 -26.88 9.45
N GLY A 183 -10.99 -27.46 8.25
CA GLY A 183 -11.54 -28.78 7.93
C GLY A 183 -13.03 -28.78 7.59
N ALA A 184 -13.59 -27.66 7.17
CA ALA A 184 -14.99 -27.58 6.72
C ALA A 184 -15.21 -28.36 5.41
N ASP A 185 -16.45 -28.81 5.19
CA ASP A 185 -16.84 -29.49 3.97
C ASP A 185 -16.60 -28.66 2.72
N ASP A 186 -16.21 -29.33 1.62
CA ASP A 186 -15.98 -28.68 0.32
C ASP A 186 -17.19 -27.87 -0.18
N ALA A 187 -18.40 -28.24 0.19
CA ALA A 187 -19.60 -27.49 -0.16
C ALA A 187 -19.62 -26.10 0.48
N VAL A 188 -19.17 -25.97 1.73
CA VAL A 188 -19.04 -24.70 2.44
C VAL A 188 -18.00 -23.82 1.77
N VAL A 189 -16.81 -24.39 1.49
CA VAL A 189 -15.71 -23.68 0.82
C VAL A 189 -16.16 -23.18 -0.56
N ARG A 190 -16.79 -24.03 -1.37
CA ARG A 190 -17.34 -23.64 -2.68
C ARG A 190 -18.39 -22.54 -2.57
N GLY A 191 -19.23 -22.57 -1.53
CA GLY A 191 -20.23 -21.53 -1.26
C GLY A 191 -19.59 -20.14 -1.11
N TRP A 192 -18.52 -20.05 -0.32
CA TRP A 192 -17.76 -18.79 -0.14
C TRP A 192 -17.08 -18.33 -1.43
N LEU A 193 -16.44 -19.25 -2.16
CA LEU A 193 -15.78 -18.92 -3.44
C LEU A 193 -16.79 -18.46 -4.50
N THR A 194 -17.98 -19.08 -4.57
CA THR A 194 -19.04 -18.67 -5.50
C THR A 194 -19.51 -17.24 -5.19
N ARG A 195 -19.68 -16.89 -3.92
CA ARG A 195 -20.00 -15.51 -3.52
C ARG A 195 -18.88 -14.53 -3.91
N ALA A 196 -17.62 -14.93 -3.77
CA ALA A 196 -16.47 -14.10 -4.12
C ALA A 196 -16.43 -13.72 -5.61
N LEU A 197 -16.91 -14.59 -6.51
CA LEU A 197 -16.94 -14.33 -7.97
C LEU A 197 -17.80 -13.12 -8.35
N THR A 198 -18.87 -12.86 -7.62
CA THR A 198 -19.83 -11.78 -7.90
C THR A 198 -19.69 -10.58 -6.96
N ALA A 199 -18.86 -10.69 -5.94
CA ALA A 199 -18.64 -9.62 -4.96
C ALA A 199 -17.81 -8.47 -5.54
N PRO A 200 -17.95 -7.23 -5.03
CA PRO A 200 -17.10 -6.12 -5.37
C PRO A 200 -15.62 -6.44 -5.11
N ARG A 201 -14.72 -5.90 -5.94
CA ARG A 201 -13.26 -6.05 -5.74
C ARG A 201 -12.71 -5.18 -4.60
N GLY A 202 -13.54 -4.29 -4.05
CA GLY A 202 -13.15 -3.29 -3.09
C GLY A 202 -12.67 -1.98 -3.75
N PRO A 203 -12.17 -1.00 -2.98
CA PRO A 203 -11.69 0.26 -3.49
C PRO A 203 -10.56 0.08 -4.51
N GLN A 204 -10.65 0.77 -5.63
CA GLN A 204 -9.66 0.74 -6.71
C GLN A 204 -9.18 2.15 -7.03
N TRP A 205 -7.94 2.27 -7.50
CA TRP A 205 -7.42 3.54 -7.98
C TRP A 205 -7.94 3.84 -9.38
N ILE A 206 -8.59 4.99 -9.53
CA ILE A 206 -9.06 5.49 -10.83
C ILE A 206 -8.24 6.73 -11.16
N CYS A 207 -7.71 6.78 -12.38
CA CYS A 207 -7.03 7.96 -12.89
C CYS A 207 -8.05 9.06 -13.19
N ASP A 208 -7.92 10.23 -12.54
CA ASP A 208 -8.83 11.38 -12.78
C ASP A 208 -8.80 11.88 -14.23
N ASN A 209 -7.74 11.59 -14.99
CA ASN A 209 -7.57 12.07 -16.36
C ASN A 209 -8.11 11.12 -17.42
N CYS A 210 -7.87 9.80 -17.27
CA CYS A 210 -8.28 8.80 -18.28
C CYS A 210 -9.42 7.90 -17.80
N GLN A 211 -9.85 8.02 -16.53
CA GLN A 211 -10.89 7.21 -15.88
C GLN A 211 -10.60 5.70 -15.91
N ASN A 212 -9.36 5.31 -16.21
CA ASN A 212 -8.94 3.91 -16.16
C ASN A 212 -8.57 3.50 -14.73
N ILE A 213 -8.87 2.23 -14.42
CA ILE A 213 -8.46 1.58 -13.19
C ILE A 213 -7.00 1.16 -13.37
N HIS A 214 -6.15 1.56 -12.44
CA HIS A 214 -4.75 1.14 -12.36
C HIS A 214 -4.59 0.22 -11.17
N SER A 215 -4.07 -0.97 -11.43
CA SER A 215 -3.69 -1.98 -10.44
C SER A 215 -2.30 -1.70 -9.90
#